data_41cdf6a89d511872cf3ac66f0e6f3b80
#
_entry.id   41cdf6a89d511872cf3ac66f0e6f3b80
#
_cell.length_a   1.000
_cell.length_b   1.000
_cell.length_c   1.000
_cell.angle_alpha   90.00
_cell.angle_beta   90.00
_cell.angle_gamma   90.00
#
_symmetry.space_group_name_H-M   'P 1'
#
loop_
_entity.id
_entity.type
_entity.pdbx_description
1 polymer ?
#
loop_
_entity_poly.entity_id
_entity_poly.type
_entity_poly.pdbx_seq_one_letter_code
_entity_poly.pdbx_strand_id
1 'polypeptide(L)'
;MRNRKYIEILIHIVGWVIVFVFPFLMMNRSGFTIDWMGYLHHGSIVPISFIVVFYVNYFLLIPRLLFDGKVRQFILVNLAFIGITAWGSQLWQTLMMSLHEAERMPHPDRPHPPQWLFMLRDIFSMVLTAGLSTAIRLASRWREMDNARREAERIRTEAELTNLRNQLNPHFLLNTLNNIYALIAIDSEKAQLAVEELSKLLRYVLYDNQQATVPLHKEMEFIRNYIELMRIRLGSHVKVNTAIDIPADSGQPIAPLIFISLIENAFKHGISPTQPSFIDIHFWLNKGCVECEITNTNFPKSRGDKSGSGIGLEQIQRRLELNYAGHYLWQKGPSPDGTTYHSRLIIETLSDSKKATLTSS
;
A
#
# COMPACT_ATOMS: atom_id res chain seq x y z
N MET A 1 -13.01 14.90 -7.92
CA MET A 1 -12.97 15.57 -6.59
C MET A 1 -13.82 16.83 -6.51
N ARG A 2 -13.84 17.74 -7.50
CA ARG A 2 -14.58 19.03 -7.47
C ARG A 2 -16.10 18.85 -7.37
N ASN A 3 -16.70 17.95 -8.15
CA ASN A 3 -18.16 17.69 -8.13
C ASN A 3 -18.66 17.16 -6.77
N ARG A 4 -17.85 16.44 -6.02
CA ARG A 4 -18.25 15.85 -4.74
C ARG A 4 -18.42 16.92 -3.65
N LYS A 5 -17.52 17.90 -3.58
CA LYS A 5 -17.62 19.03 -2.64
C LYS A 5 -18.89 19.88 -2.92
N TYR A 6 -19.23 20.07 -4.19
CA TYR A 6 -20.47 20.79 -4.54
C TYR A 6 -21.73 20.05 -4.08
N ILE A 7 -21.76 18.72 -4.22
CA ILE A 7 -22.89 17.90 -3.75
C ILE A 7 -23.04 17.98 -2.23
N GLU A 8 -21.94 17.91 -1.48
CA GLU A 8 -21.96 18.04 -0.03
C GLU A 8 -22.49 19.42 0.41
N ILE A 9 -22.00 20.49 -0.20
CA ILE A 9 -22.48 21.85 0.06
C ILE A 9 -23.98 21.98 -0.29
N LEU A 10 -24.41 21.44 -1.42
CA LEU A 10 -25.80 21.47 -1.85
C LEU A 10 -26.72 20.74 -0.85
N ILE A 11 -26.30 19.58 -0.34
CA ILE A 11 -27.06 18.84 0.68
C ILE A 11 -27.25 19.68 1.95
N HIS A 12 -26.19 20.35 2.41
CA HIS A 12 -26.29 21.23 3.56
C HIS A 12 -27.23 22.41 3.31
N ILE A 13 -27.12 23.07 2.14
CA ILE A 13 -27.99 24.20 1.77
C ILE A 13 -29.45 23.73 1.74
N VAL A 14 -29.75 22.64 1.02
CA VAL A 14 -31.11 22.10 0.92
C VAL A 14 -31.65 21.71 2.28
N GLY A 15 -30.83 21.01 3.11
CA GLY A 15 -31.23 20.64 4.46
C GLY A 15 -31.60 21.84 5.33
N TRP A 16 -30.81 22.91 5.31
CA TRP A 16 -31.12 24.12 6.07
C TRP A 16 -32.27 24.89 5.51
N VAL A 17 -32.43 24.99 4.19
CA VAL A 17 -33.61 25.59 3.57
C VAL A 17 -34.89 24.89 4.04
N ILE A 18 -34.91 23.56 4.09
CA ILE A 18 -36.08 22.80 4.61
C ILE A 18 -36.35 23.18 6.09
N VAL A 19 -35.30 23.21 6.92
CA VAL A 19 -35.45 23.51 8.36
C VAL A 19 -35.98 24.94 8.61
N PHE A 20 -35.61 25.92 7.78
CA PHE A 20 -36.09 27.30 7.89
C PHE A 20 -37.45 27.52 7.23
N VAL A 21 -37.66 26.97 6.05
CA VAL A 21 -38.86 27.24 5.25
C VAL A 21 -40.08 26.41 5.68
N PHE A 22 -39.87 25.19 6.16
CA PHE A 22 -40.96 24.30 6.57
C PHE A 22 -41.82 24.87 7.72
N PRO A 23 -41.27 25.38 8.85
CA PRO A 23 -42.07 26.02 9.90
C PRO A 23 -42.86 27.21 9.37
N PHE A 24 -42.26 28.00 8.46
CA PHE A 24 -42.88 29.14 7.83
C PHE A 24 -44.11 28.77 6.94
N LEU A 25 -43.95 27.70 6.13
CA LEU A 25 -45.08 27.22 5.30
C LEU A 25 -46.23 26.67 6.16
N MET A 26 -45.93 26.10 7.31
CA MET A 26 -46.98 25.60 8.23
C MET A 26 -47.72 26.74 8.93
N MET A 27 -47.07 27.82 9.27
CA MET A 27 -47.73 29.02 9.84
C MET A 27 -48.69 29.71 8.86
N ASN A 28 -48.40 29.70 7.55
CA ASN A 28 -49.25 30.34 6.52
C ASN A 28 -50.59 29.61 6.27
N ARG A 29 -50.73 28.35 6.69
CA ARG A 29 -51.99 27.59 6.50
C ARG A 29 -53.15 28.03 7.38
N SER A 30 -52.91 28.87 8.37
CA SER A 30 -53.93 29.36 9.33
C SER A 30 -54.53 30.71 8.95
N GLY A 31 -54.30 31.24 7.74
CA GLY A 31 -54.93 32.45 7.24
C GLY A 31 -54.47 33.78 7.84
N PHE A 32 -53.38 33.76 8.63
CA PHE A 32 -52.76 34.96 9.22
C PHE A 32 -51.85 35.63 8.19
N THR A 33 -51.94 36.96 8.12
CA THR A 33 -50.91 37.75 7.42
C THR A 33 -49.57 37.56 8.10
N ILE A 34 -48.56 37.18 7.32
CA ILE A 34 -47.22 36.86 7.87
C ILE A 34 -46.52 38.13 8.23
N ASP A 35 -46.27 38.30 9.53
CA ASP A 35 -45.36 39.32 10.03
C ASP A 35 -43.92 38.81 9.86
N TRP A 36 -43.29 39.16 8.73
CA TRP A 36 -41.91 38.82 8.44
C TRP A 36 -40.92 39.37 9.45
N MET A 37 -41.16 40.57 9.95
CA MET A 37 -40.30 41.19 10.92
C MET A 37 -40.38 40.48 12.27
N GLY A 38 -41.62 40.14 12.70
CA GLY A 38 -41.81 39.32 13.91
C GLY A 38 -41.18 37.94 13.80
N TYR A 39 -41.29 37.26 12.63
CA TYR A 39 -40.63 35.97 12.43
C TYR A 39 -39.13 36.09 12.48
N LEU A 40 -38.50 37.09 11.85
CA LEU A 40 -37.07 37.31 11.89
C LEU A 40 -36.56 37.58 13.29
N HIS A 41 -37.30 38.36 14.10
CA HIS A 41 -36.87 38.73 15.47
C HIS A 41 -37.15 37.61 16.50
N HIS A 42 -38.27 36.91 16.41
CA HIS A 42 -38.68 35.90 17.38
C HIS A 42 -38.48 34.47 16.95
N GLY A 43 -38.70 34.14 15.66
CA GLY A 43 -38.71 32.79 15.15
C GLY A 43 -37.35 32.28 14.68
N SER A 44 -36.44 33.16 14.23
CA SER A 44 -35.17 32.75 13.61
C SER A 44 -34.12 32.24 14.57
N ILE A 45 -34.18 32.62 15.87
CA ILE A 45 -33.18 32.24 16.87
C ILE A 45 -33.06 30.70 17.04
N VAL A 46 -34.20 30.01 16.99
CA VAL A 46 -34.23 28.54 17.16
C VAL A 46 -33.54 27.81 15.98
N PRO A 47 -33.87 28.07 14.72
CA PRO A 47 -33.13 27.50 13.59
C PRO A 47 -31.64 27.88 13.58
N ILE A 48 -31.28 29.11 13.94
CA ILE A 48 -29.88 29.56 14.07
C ILE A 48 -29.16 28.73 15.13
N SER A 49 -29.82 28.47 16.27
CA SER A 49 -29.26 27.61 17.32
C SER A 49 -28.96 26.21 16.84
N PHE A 50 -29.82 25.64 15.98
CA PHE A 50 -29.56 24.31 15.37
C PHE A 50 -28.36 24.33 14.43
N ILE A 51 -28.19 25.40 13.62
CA ILE A 51 -27.01 25.56 12.77
C ILE A 51 -25.74 25.63 13.63
N VAL A 52 -25.77 26.43 14.69
CA VAL A 52 -24.60 26.55 15.58
C VAL A 52 -24.27 25.23 16.24
N VAL A 53 -25.26 24.51 16.80
CA VAL A 53 -25.05 23.20 17.41
C VAL A 53 -24.51 22.20 16.39
N PHE A 54 -25.06 22.18 15.17
CA PHE A 54 -24.60 21.28 14.11
C PHE A 54 -23.13 21.51 13.74
N TYR A 55 -22.77 22.74 13.41
CA TYR A 55 -21.43 23.04 12.90
C TYR A 55 -20.34 23.05 13.99
N VAL A 56 -20.66 23.45 15.20
CA VAL A 56 -19.75 23.32 16.34
C VAL A 56 -19.44 21.84 16.59
N ASN A 57 -20.45 20.97 16.57
CA ASN A 57 -20.24 19.53 16.65
C ASN A 57 -19.42 19.04 15.47
N TYR A 58 -19.82 19.34 14.25
CA TYR A 58 -19.23 18.82 13.02
C TYR A 58 -17.75 19.18 12.87
N PHE A 59 -17.37 20.44 13.14
CA PHE A 59 -16.01 20.94 12.92
C PHE A 59 -15.11 20.93 14.15
N LEU A 60 -15.68 20.99 15.37
CA LEU A 60 -14.87 21.14 16.57
C LEU A 60 -14.97 19.95 17.52
N LEU A 61 -16.17 19.61 18.01
CA LEU A 61 -16.32 18.63 19.08
C LEU A 61 -16.06 17.19 18.60
N ILE A 62 -16.63 16.80 17.46
CA ILE A 62 -16.44 15.44 16.93
C ILE A 62 -14.99 15.16 16.58
N PRO A 63 -14.26 16.02 15.80
CA PRO A 63 -12.87 15.76 15.46
C PRO A 63 -11.93 15.74 16.68
N ARG A 64 -12.15 16.67 17.65
CA ARG A 64 -11.20 16.85 18.77
C ARG A 64 -11.48 15.98 19.99
N LEU A 65 -12.72 15.52 20.16
CA LEU A 65 -13.10 14.74 21.33
C LEU A 65 -13.53 13.31 20.97
N LEU A 66 -14.45 13.16 20.03
CA LEU A 66 -14.98 11.84 19.70
C LEU A 66 -13.94 10.99 18.96
N PHE A 67 -13.26 11.54 17.94
CA PHE A 67 -12.25 10.81 17.17
C PHE A 67 -10.92 10.60 17.93
N ASP A 68 -10.65 11.43 18.94
CA ASP A 68 -9.53 11.24 19.88
C ASP A 68 -9.84 10.22 20.98
N GLY A 69 -11.01 9.54 20.94
CA GLY A 69 -11.42 8.55 21.94
C GLY A 69 -11.92 9.13 23.26
N LYS A 70 -12.05 10.46 23.40
CA LYS A 70 -12.48 11.17 24.63
C LYS A 70 -14.02 11.24 24.73
N VAL A 71 -14.69 10.09 24.60
CA VAL A 71 -16.17 10.00 24.51
C VAL A 71 -16.89 10.64 25.69
N ARG A 72 -16.40 10.45 26.93
CA ARG A 72 -17.01 11.04 28.12
C ARG A 72 -16.97 12.59 28.07
N GLN A 73 -15.84 13.16 27.67
CA GLN A 73 -15.70 14.61 27.52
C GLN A 73 -16.60 15.13 26.39
N PHE A 74 -16.71 14.42 25.28
CA PHE A 74 -17.60 14.75 24.18
C PHE A 74 -19.06 14.86 24.65
N ILE A 75 -19.56 13.89 25.42
CA ILE A 75 -20.92 13.90 25.96
C ILE A 75 -21.12 15.08 26.92
N LEU A 76 -20.22 15.27 27.89
CA LEU A 76 -20.34 16.34 28.89
C LEU A 76 -20.32 17.73 28.25
N VAL A 77 -19.38 17.97 27.32
CA VAL A 77 -19.27 19.24 26.61
C VAL A 77 -20.49 19.50 25.73
N ASN A 78 -21.03 18.47 25.07
CA ASN A 78 -22.27 18.59 24.28
C ASN A 78 -23.46 18.94 25.15
N LEU A 79 -23.64 18.28 26.28
CA LEU A 79 -24.75 18.55 27.21
C LEU A 79 -24.67 19.99 27.73
N ALA A 80 -23.48 20.43 28.14
CA ALA A 80 -23.27 21.81 28.59
C ALA A 80 -23.53 22.79 27.44
N PHE A 81 -23.02 22.53 26.24
CA PHE A 81 -23.19 23.42 25.08
C PHE A 81 -24.65 23.57 24.66
N ILE A 82 -25.39 22.43 24.57
CA ILE A 82 -26.82 22.44 24.28
C ILE A 82 -27.60 23.18 25.35
N GLY A 83 -27.30 22.95 26.63
CA GLY A 83 -27.93 23.65 27.75
C GLY A 83 -27.75 25.17 27.69
N ILE A 84 -26.52 25.60 27.43
CA ILE A 84 -26.20 27.05 27.29
C ILE A 84 -26.91 27.63 26.06
N THR A 85 -26.91 26.96 24.96
CA THR A 85 -27.55 27.40 23.70
C THR A 85 -29.07 27.50 23.88
N ALA A 86 -29.70 26.50 24.50
CA ALA A 86 -31.14 26.47 24.78
C ALA A 86 -31.54 27.60 25.77
N TRP A 87 -30.74 27.80 26.82
CA TRP A 87 -30.99 28.89 27.77
C TRP A 87 -30.84 30.26 27.07
N GLY A 88 -29.79 30.46 26.24
CA GLY A 88 -29.59 31.70 25.50
C GLY A 88 -30.72 31.97 24.51
N SER A 89 -31.22 30.95 23.78
CA SER A 89 -32.37 31.13 22.90
C SER A 89 -33.66 31.48 23.63
N GLN A 90 -33.89 30.87 24.78
CA GLN A 90 -35.04 31.22 25.63
C GLN A 90 -34.97 32.63 26.17
N LEU A 91 -33.80 33.05 26.66
CA LEU A 91 -33.59 34.43 27.15
C LEU A 91 -33.83 35.44 26.02
N TRP A 92 -33.33 35.19 24.81
CA TRP A 92 -33.59 36.02 23.64
C TRP A 92 -35.09 36.15 23.34
N GLN A 93 -35.82 35.01 23.30
CA GLN A 93 -37.27 35.01 23.05
C GLN A 93 -38.02 35.82 24.10
N THR A 94 -37.69 35.65 25.38
CA THR A 94 -38.33 36.38 26.49
C THR A 94 -38.05 37.88 26.37
N LEU A 95 -36.80 38.28 26.07
CA LEU A 95 -36.43 39.70 25.89
C LEU A 95 -37.19 40.33 24.72
N MET A 96 -37.27 39.61 23.57
CA MET A 96 -37.98 40.13 22.42
C MET A 96 -39.48 40.21 22.64
N MET A 97 -40.08 39.29 23.39
CA MET A 97 -41.49 39.35 23.77
C MET A 97 -41.76 40.58 24.65
N SER A 98 -40.95 40.85 25.67
CA SER A 98 -41.13 41.97 26.56
C SER A 98 -41.01 43.34 25.84
N LEU A 99 -40.16 43.45 24.84
CA LEU A 99 -40.03 44.66 24.03
C LEU A 99 -41.25 44.93 23.12
N HIS A 100 -41.93 43.87 22.66
CA HIS A 100 -43.08 43.99 21.73
C HIS A 100 -44.43 43.96 22.47
N GLU A 101 -44.52 43.46 23.71
CA GLU A 101 -45.73 43.54 24.53
C GLU A 101 -46.15 44.98 24.80
N ALA A 102 -45.21 45.93 24.82
CA ALA A 102 -45.50 47.36 24.94
C ALA A 102 -46.30 47.96 23.77
N GLU A 103 -46.33 47.29 22.61
CA GLU A 103 -46.99 47.73 21.39
C GLU A 103 -48.30 46.98 21.10
N ARG A 104 -48.66 45.92 21.85
CA ARG A 104 -49.88 45.11 21.57
C ARG A 104 -51.02 45.48 22.54
N MET A 105 -52.20 45.67 21.98
CA MET A 105 -53.42 45.70 22.75
C MET A 105 -53.69 44.37 23.48
N PRO A 106 -54.17 44.40 24.73
CA PRO A 106 -54.44 43.16 25.46
C PRO A 106 -55.49 42.32 24.76
N HIS A 107 -55.10 41.13 24.28
CA HIS A 107 -56.04 40.12 23.81
C HIS A 107 -56.51 39.26 24.99
N PRO A 108 -57.77 38.81 25.00
CA PRO A 108 -58.33 38.01 26.10
C PRO A 108 -57.52 36.71 26.21
N ASP A 109 -57.28 36.29 27.47
CA ASP A 109 -56.50 35.14 27.92
C ASP A 109 -56.82 33.84 27.16
N ARG A 110 -56.01 33.51 26.17
CA ARG A 110 -55.91 32.13 25.73
C ARG A 110 -54.88 31.41 26.61
N PRO A 111 -55.19 30.20 27.09
CA PRO A 111 -54.20 29.44 27.87
C PRO A 111 -52.99 29.14 26.97
N HIS A 112 -51.86 29.78 27.27
CA HIS A 112 -50.62 29.49 26.61
C HIS A 112 -49.97 28.24 27.22
N PRO A 113 -49.40 27.33 26.39
CA PRO A 113 -48.66 26.20 26.91
C PRO A 113 -47.49 26.70 27.78
N PRO A 114 -47.16 25.98 28.88
CA PRO A 114 -46.07 26.34 29.75
C PRO A 114 -44.74 26.51 29.00
N GLN A 115 -43.99 27.55 29.26
CA GLN A 115 -42.72 27.86 28.58
C GLN A 115 -41.68 26.73 28.62
N TRP A 116 -41.67 25.93 29.70
CA TRP A 116 -40.78 24.78 29.84
C TRP A 116 -41.00 23.68 28.73
N LEU A 117 -42.21 23.55 28.19
CA LEU A 117 -42.50 22.62 27.09
C LEU A 117 -41.78 23.04 25.81
N PHE A 118 -41.72 24.33 25.52
CA PHE A 118 -40.99 24.83 24.33
C PHE A 118 -39.49 24.64 24.51
N MET A 119 -38.96 24.92 25.73
CA MET A 119 -37.56 24.67 26.06
C MET A 119 -37.19 23.19 25.91
N LEU A 120 -38.03 22.28 26.40
CA LEU A 120 -37.81 20.85 26.28
C LEU A 120 -37.79 20.40 24.83
N ARG A 121 -38.72 20.89 24.00
CA ARG A 121 -38.75 20.65 22.56
C ARG A 121 -37.46 21.10 21.88
N ASP A 122 -36.98 22.30 22.20
CA ASP A 122 -35.78 22.87 21.59
C ASP A 122 -34.51 22.11 21.98
N ILE A 123 -34.38 21.71 23.27
CA ILE A 123 -33.30 20.85 23.74
C ILE A 123 -33.33 19.49 23.00
N PHE A 124 -34.50 18.87 22.90
CA PHE A 124 -34.64 17.60 22.19
C PHE A 124 -34.23 17.72 20.71
N SER A 125 -34.64 18.78 20.05
CA SER A 125 -34.28 19.08 18.66
C SER A 125 -32.77 19.35 18.49
N MET A 126 -32.14 20.04 19.45
CA MET A 126 -30.68 20.25 19.46
C MET A 126 -29.92 18.93 19.67
N VAL A 127 -30.40 18.05 20.53
CA VAL A 127 -29.82 16.71 20.72
C VAL A 127 -29.92 15.89 19.43
N LEU A 128 -31.07 15.92 18.75
CA LEU A 128 -31.21 15.26 17.45
C LEU A 128 -30.26 15.86 16.39
N THR A 129 -30.10 17.18 16.39
CA THR A 129 -29.18 17.88 15.50
C THR A 129 -27.71 17.49 15.75
N ALA A 130 -27.31 17.40 17.02
CA ALA A 130 -25.99 16.90 17.41
C ALA A 130 -25.78 15.45 17.02
N GLY A 131 -26.82 14.60 17.21
CA GLY A 131 -26.81 13.20 16.74
C GLY A 131 -26.66 13.08 15.23
N LEU A 132 -27.42 13.90 14.48
CA LEU A 132 -27.33 13.91 13.01
C LEU A 132 -25.93 14.36 12.53
N SER A 133 -25.38 15.41 13.10
CA SER A 133 -24.01 15.88 12.77
C SER A 133 -22.98 14.79 13.05
N THR A 134 -23.15 14.06 14.16
CA THR A 134 -22.28 12.93 14.54
C THR A 134 -22.38 11.78 13.54
N ALA A 135 -23.60 11.40 13.17
CA ALA A 135 -23.85 10.33 12.21
C ALA A 135 -23.23 10.65 10.83
N ILE A 136 -23.45 11.88 10.33
CA ILE A 136 -22.89 12.33 9.05
C ILE A 136 -21.35 12.32 9.10
N ARG A 137 -20.76 12.84 10.17
CA ARG A 137 -19.29 12.91 10.31
C ARG A 137 -18.65 11.53 10.45
N LEU A 138 -19.30 10.64 11.20
CA LEU A 138 -18.85 9.26 11.36
C LEU A 138 -18.93 8.48 10.04
N ALA A 139 -20.04 8.62 9.31
CA ALA A 139 -20.20 8.01 7.98
C ALA A 139 -19.16 8.52 6.97
N SER A 140 -18.84 9.81 7.00
CA SER A 140 -17.80 10.40 6.16
C SER A 140 -16.42 9.85 6.51
N ARG A 141 -16.09 9.75 7.80
CA ARG A 141 -14.84 9.18 8.30
C ARG A 141 -14.69 7.71 7.92
N TRP A 142 -15.76 6.95 8.08
CA TRP A 142 -15.75 5.53 7.70
C TRP A 142 -15.48 5.32 6.21
N ARG A 143 -16.12 6.12 5.35
CA ARG A 143 -15.85 6.09 3.89
C ARG A 143 -14.42 6.45 3.54
N GLU A 144 -13.84 7.45 4.21
CA GLU A 144 -12.43 7.84 4.01
C GLU A 144 -11.49 6.68 4.37
N MET A 145 -11.73 6.03 5.52
CA MET A 145 -10.95 4.87 5.97
C MET A 145 -11.10 3.67 5.03
N ASP A 146 -12.32 3.37 4.57
CA ASP A 146 -12.56 2.26 3.63
C ASP A 146 -11.87 2.49 2.28
N ASN A 147 -11.95 3.71 1.76
CA ASN A 147 -11.23 4.07 0.52
C ASN A 147 -9.70 3.98 0.68
N ALA A 148 -9.15 4.45 1.80
CA ALA A 148 -7.72 4.36 2.09
C ALA A 148 -7.27 2.90 2.21
N ARG A 149 -8.08 2.05 2.87
CA ARG A 149 -7.83 0.61 2.97
C ARG A 149 -7.81 -0.07 1.60
N ARG A 150 -8.82 0.16 0.78
CA ARG A 150 -8.90 -0.40 -0.59
C ARG A 150 -7.73 0.02 -1.46
N GLU A 151 -7.29 1.28 -1.36
CA GLU A 151 -6.13 1.76 -2.11
C GLU A 151 -4.83 1.11 -1.63
N ALA A 152 -4.66 0.93 -0.31
CA ALA A 152 -3.51 0.21 0.24
C ALA A 152 -3.49 -1.26 -0.20
N GLU A 153 -4.63 -1.95 -0.20
CA GLU A 153 -4.76 -3.32 -0.69
C GLU A 153 -4.44 -3.41 -2.19
N ARG A 154 -4.90 -2.44 -2.99
CA ARG A 154 -4.59 -2.37 -4.42
C ARG A 154 -3.09 -2.21 -4.68
N ILE A 155 -2.45 -1.25 -3.99
CA ILE A 155 -1.01 -1.01 -4.12
C ILE A 155 -0.21 -2.24 -3.73
N ARG A 156 -0.62 -2.93 -2.65
CA ARG A 156 0.00 -4.18 -2.21
C ARG A 156 -0.11 -5.26 -3.30
N THR A 157 -1.30 -5.48 -3.84
CA THR A 157 -1.53 -6.49 -4.90
C THR A 157 -0.75 -6.16 -6.17
N GLU A 158 -0.68 -4.89 -6.58
CA GLU A 158 0.13 -4.45 -7.73
C GLU A 158 1.63 -4.69 -7.49
N ALA A 159 2.11 -4.43 -6.26
CA ALA A 159 3.49 -4.71 -5.88
C ALA A 159 3.81 -6.22 -5.88
N GLU A 160 2.91 -7.06 -5.35
CA GLU A 160 3.02 -8.52 -5.36
C GLU A 160 3.04 -9.05 -6.80
N LEU A 161 2.15 -8.58 -7.69
CA LEU A 161 2.14 -8.94 -9.11
C LEU A 161 3.41 -8.51 -9.84
N THR A 162 3.91 -7.32 -9.54
CA THR A 162 5.15 -6.79 -10.14
C THR A 162 6.36 -7.61 -9.67
N ASN A 163 6.40 -7.97 -8.39
CA ASN A 163 7.44 -8.84 -7.85
C ASN A 163 7.42 -10.22 -8.51
N LEU A 164 6.23 -10.82 -8.65
CA LEU A 164 6.05 -12.11 -9.33
C LEU A 164 6.50 -12.06 -10.80
N ARG A 165 6.13 -11.01 -11.54
CA ARG A 165 6.59 -10.80 -12.92
C ARG A 165 8.10 -10.64 -13.02
N ASN A 166 8.72 -9.92 -12.09
CA ASN A 166 10.17 -9.71 -12.09
C ASN A 166 10.96 -11.00 -11.76
N GLN A 167 10.37 -11.93 -11.01
CA GLN A 167 10.98 -13.24 -10.74
C GLN A 167 11.15 -14.09 -12.01
N LEU A 168 10.31 -13.89 -13.02
CA LEU A 168 10.33 -14.68 -14.26
C LEU A 168 11.38 -14.20 -15.29
N ASN A 169 12.04 -13.05 -15.10
CA ASN A 169 12.90 -12.44 -16.13
C ASN A 169 12.35 -12.62 -17.56
N PRO A 170 11.35 -11.82 -17.99
CA PRO A 170 10.66 -12.03 -19.27
C PRO A 170 11.59 -12.05 -20.48
N HIS A 171 12.66 -11.28 -20.42
CA HIS A 171 13.67 -11.23 -21.48
C HIS A 171 14.46 -12.54 -21.59
N PHE A 172 14.80 -13.17 -20.46
CA PHE A 172 15.44 -14.49 -20.46
C PHE A 172 14.52 -15.54 -21.10
N LEU A 173 13.24 -15.58 -20.71
CA LEU A 173 12.26 -16.52 -21.24
C LEU A 173 12.08 -16.37 -22.76
N LEU A 174 11.86 -15.15 -23.24
CA LEU A 174 11.70 -14.85 -24.66
C LEU A 174 12.94 -15.26 -25.48
N ASN A 175 14.13 -14.92 -24.98
CA ASN A 175 15.39 -15.30 -25.62
C ASN A 175 15.59 -16.81 -25.64
N THR A 176 15.23 -17.50 -24.57
CA THR A 176 15.32 -18.96 -24.49
C THR A 176 14.34 -19.62 -25.47
N LEU A 177 13.09 -19.16 -25.54
CA LEU A 177 12.11 -19.67 -26.51
C LEU A 177 12.53 -19.42 -27.95
N ASN A 178 13.06 -18.24 -28.26
CA ASN A 178 13.59 -17.93 -29.60
C ASN A 178 14.74 -18.87 -30.01
N ASN A 179 15.63 -19.19 -29.04
CA ASN A 179 16.71 -20.13 -29.31
C ASN A 179 16.21 -21.58 -29.50
N ILE A 180 15.26 -22.03 -28.70
CA ILE A 180 14.62 -23.34 -28.86
C ILE A 180 13.97 -23.41 -30.24
N TYR A 181 13.27 -22.36 -30.67
CA TYR A 181 12.68 -22.29 -32.01
C TYR A 181 13.72 -22.41 -33.10
N ALA A 182 14.85 -21.75 -33.00
CA ALA A 182 15.96 -21.89 -33.96
C ALA A 182 16.57 -23.29 -33.92
N LEU A 183 16.71 -23.93 -32.76
CA LEU A 183 17.23 -25.28 -32.59
C LEU A 183 16.33 -26.36 -33.22
N ILE A 184 15.02 -26.16 -33.23
CA ILE A 184 14.09 -27.13 -33.85
C ILE A 184 14.46 -27.44 -35.31
N ALA A 185 14.93 -26.42 -36.05
CA ALA A 185 15.32 -26.58 -37.44
C ALA A 185 16.73 -27.18 -37.66
N ILE A 186 17.60 -27.08 -36.62
CA ILE A 186 19.02 -27.45 -36.73
C ILE A 186 19.32 -28.76 -36.01
N ASP A 187 18.79 -28.93 -34.79
CA ASP A 187 19.07 -30.06 -33.90
C ASP A 187 17.87 -30.28 -32.98
N SER A 188 16.95 -31.14 -33.42
CA SER A 188 15.68 -31.41 -32.74
C SER A 188 15.88 -32.04 -31.33
N GLU A 189 16.95 -32.84 -31.15
CA GLU A 189 17.24 -33.47 -29.87
C GLU A 189 17.67 -32.43 -28.85
N LYS A 190 18.56 -31.48 -29.22
CA LYS A 190 18.93 -30.38 -28.38
C LYS A 190 17.75 -29.43 -28.08
N ALA A 191 16.84 -29.23 -29.04
CA ALA A 191 15.63 -28.46 -28.80
C ALA A 191 14.73 -29.12 -27.75
N GLN A 192 14.56 -30.44 -27.77
CA GLN A 192 13.79 -31.19 -26.78
C GLN A 192 14.42 -31.07 -25.36
N LEU A 193 15.73 -31.25 -25.27
CA LEU A 193 16.46 -31.08 -24.00
C LEU A 193 16.28 -29.66 -23.47
N ALA A 194 16.38 -28.66 -24.33
CA ALA A 194 16.22 -27.26 -23.92
C ALA A 194 14.79 -26.96 -23.39
N VAL A 195 13.75 -27.56 -23.98
CA VAL A 195 12.37 -27.48 -23.48
C VAL A 195 12.23 -28.13 -22.10
N GLU A 196 12.84 -29.31 -21.92
CA GLU A 196 12.82 -30.01 -20.63
C GLU A 196 13.49 -29.21 -19.52
N GLU A 197 14.70 -28.70 -19.77
CA GLU A 197 15.43 -27.89 -18.81
C GLU A 197 14.67 -26.57 -18.49
N LEU A 198 14.11 -25.90 -19.51
CA LEU A 198 13.26 -24.71 -19.30
C LEU A 198 12.05 -25.04 -18.44
N SER A 199 11.41 -26.19 -18.66
CA SER A 199 10.25 -26.63 -17.86
C SER A 199 10.62 -26.85 -16.38
N LYS A 200 11.80 -27.45 -16.10
CA LYS A 200 12.32 -27.60 -14.72
C LYS A 200 12.56 -26.24 -14.05
N LEU A 201 13.18 -25.30 -14.76
CA LEU A 201 13.43 -23.95 -14.27
C LEU A 201 12.13 -23.20 -13.96
N LEU A 202 11.15 -23.25 -14.86
CA LEU A 202 9.86 -22.62 -14.66
C LEU A 202 9.11 -23.19 -13.45
N ARG A 203 9.16 -24.50 -13.27
CA ARG A 203 8.55 -25.17 -12.11
C ARG A 203 9.15 -24.66 -10.81
N TYR A 204 10.47 -24.58 -10.72
CA TYR A 204 11.15 -24.05 -9.55
C TYR A 204 10.73 -22.60 -9.26
N VAL A 205 10.74 -21.72 -10.29
CA VAL A 205 10.40 -20.30 -10.11
C VAL A 205 8.94 -20.10 -9.73
N LEU A 206 8.01 -20.92 -10.25
CA LEU A 206 6.58 -20.75 -10.01
C LEU A 206 6.08 -21.39 -8.71
N TYR A 207 6.71 -22.48 -8.27
CA TYR A 207 6.19 -23.30 -7.17
C TYR A 207 7.15 -23.45 -5.98
N ASP A 208 8.45 -23.63 -6.23
CA ASP A 208 9.39 -24.00 -5.18
C ASP A 208 9.99 -22.80 -4.43
N ASN A 209 10.04 -21.62 -5.05
CA ASN A 209 10.69 -20.43 -4.47
C ASN A 209 9.74 -19.44 -3.79
N GLN A 210 8.49 -19.83 -3.51
CA GLN A 210 7.50 -18.94 -2.88
C GLN A 210 7.77 -18.66 -1.39
N GLN A 211 8.68 -19.40 -0.79
CA GLN A 211 9.07 -19.23 0.60
C GLN A 211 10.25 -18.24 0.74
N ALA A 212 10.42 -17.65 1.93
CA ALA A 212 11.54 -16.75 2.21
C ALA A 212 12.90 -17.47 2.07
N THR A 213 12.95 -18.76 2.30
CA THR A 213 14.15 -19.63 2.14
C THR A 213 13.77 -20.96 1.53
N VAL A 214 14.71 -21.56 0.78
CA VAL A 214 14.62 -22.90 0.21
C VAL A 214 15.78 -23.77 0.67
N PRO A 215 15.67 -25.10 0.66
CA PRO A 215 16.80 -25.99 0.92
C PRO A 215 17.92 -25.77 -0.11
N LEU A 216 19.17 -25.74 0.35
CA LEU A 216 20.33 -25.46 -0.51
C LEU A 216 20.43 -26.41 -1.71
N HIS A 217 20.14 -27.70 -1.52
CA HIS A 217 20.19 -28.69 -2.61
C HIS A 217 19.22 -28.33 -3.75
N LYS A 218 18.05 -27.76 -3.46
CA LYS A 218 17.08 -27.30 -4.49
C LYS A 218 17.60 -26.10 -5.26
N GLU A 219 18.24 -25.16 -4.59
CA GLU A 219 18.89 -24.01 -5.25
C GLU A 219 20.03 -24.50 -6.17
N MET A 220 20.83 -25.48 -5.72
CA MET A 220 21.89 -26.08 -6.54
C MET A 220 21.35 -26.86 -7.75
N GLU A 221 20.24 -27.56 -7.60
CA GLU A 221 19.55 -28.24 -8.71
C GLU A 221 19.08 -27.21 -9.75
N PHE A 222 18.45 -26.12 -9.30
CA PHE A 222 18.04 -25.01 -10.17
C PHE A 222 19.23 -24.41 -10.94
N ILE A 223 20.33 -24.13 -10.24
CA ILE A 223 21.57 -23.60 -10.85
C ILE A 223 22.12 -24.55 -11.90
N ARG A 224 22.15 -25.87 -11.62
CA ARG A 224 22.61 -26.87 -12.56
C ARG A 224 21.76 -26.88 -13.85
N ASN A 225 20.45 -26.91 -13.69
CA ASN A 225 19.52 -26.90 -14.84
C ASN A 225 19.66 -25.60 -15.66
N TYR A 226 19.88 -24.45 -14.98
CA TYR A 226 20.14 -23.17 -15.66
C TYR A 226 21.43 -23.19 -16.47
N ILE A 227 22.52 -23.72 -15.92
CA ILE A 227 23.81 -23.79 -16.59
C ILE A 227 23.71 -24.76 -17.80
N GLU A 228 23.05 -25.91 -17.67
CA GLU A 228 22.84 -26.85 -18.78
C GLU A 228 22.01 -26.21 -19.91
N LEU A 229 20.94 -25.49 -19.58
CA LEU A 229 20.17 -24.75 -20.57
C LEU A 229 21.03 -23.71 -21.30
N MET A 230 21.90 -23.02 -20.58
CA MET A 230 22.82 -22.04 -21.18
C MET A 230 23.85 -22.70 -22.06
N ARG A 231 24.40 -23.89 -21.70
CA ARG A 231 25.36 -24.64 -22.50
C ARG A 231 24.82 -25.03 -23.88
N ILE A 232 23.53 -25.42 -23.98
CA ILE A 232 22.89 -25.79 -25.25
C ILE A 232 23.01 -24.67 -26.30
N ARG A 233 23.11 -23.41 -25.86
CA ARG A 233 23.14 -22.20 -26.70
C ARG A 233 24.57 -21.79 -27.12
N LEU A 234 25.60 -22.39 -26.54
CA LEU A 234 26.98 -21.96 -26.73
C LEU A 234 27.65 -22.66 -27.92
N GLY A 235 28.50 -21.88 -28.60
CA GLY A 235 29.38 -22.45 -29.62
C GLY A 235 30.57 -23.21 -29.02
N SER A 236 31.24 -24.01 -29.81
CA SER A 236 32.40 -24.85 -29.41
C SER A 236 33.62 -24.04 -28.88
N HIS A 237 33.65 -22.71 -29.13
CA HIS A 237 34.71 -21.81 -28.66
C HIS A 237 34.51 -21.32 -27.22
N VAL A 238 33.37 -21.69 -26.60
CA VAL A 238 33.08 -21.32 -25.19
C VAL A 238 33.17 -22.56 -24.31
N LYS A 239 34.01 -22.49 -23.27
CA LYS A 239 34.15 -23.57 -22.28
C LYS A 239 33.46 -23.16 -20.99
N VAL A 240 32.54 -24.00 -20.50
CA VAL A 240 31.85 -23.80 -19.21
C VAL A 240 32.16 -24.98 -18.30
N ASN A 241 32.92 -24.74 -17.25
CA ASN A 241 33.21 -25.74 -16.23
C ASN A 241 32.36 -25.45 -14.96
N THR A 242 31.82 -26.52 -14.39
CA THR A 242 30.96 -26.38 -13.20
C THR A 242 31.34 -27.48 -12.19
N ALA A 243 31.70 -27.08 -10.99
CA ALA A 243 31.90 -27.95 -9.85
C ALA A 243 30.91 -27.56 -8.73
N ILE A 244 30.13 -28.50 -8.24
CA ILE A 244 29.18 -28.31 -7.14
C ILE A 244 29.48 -29.35 -6.07
N ASP A 245 30.35 -28.97 -5.13
CA ASP A 245 30.82 -29.80 -4.03
C ASP A 245 29.93 -29.59 -2.79
N ILE A 246 28.62 -29.72 -2.99
CA ILE A 246 27.59 -29.60 -1.98
C ILE A 246 26.83 -30.92 -1.92
N PRO A 247 26.66 -31.53 -0.72
CA PRO A 247 25.91 -32.78 -0.57
C PRO A 247 24.48 -32.68 -1.10
N ALA A 248 24.02 -33.75 -1.77
CA ALA A 248 22.67 -33.78 -2.39
C ALA A 248 21.52 -33.65 -1.37
N ASP A 249 21.76 -33.90 -0.10
CA ASP A 249 20.82 -33.82 1.00
C ASP A 249 20.97 -32.54 1.85
N SER A 250 21.75 -31.55 1.36
CA SER A 250 21.99 -30.30 2.07
C SER A 250 20.68 -29.52 2.25
N GLY A 251 20.14 -29.61 3.48
CA GLY A 251 18.88 -28.96 3.88
C GLY A 251 19.03 -27.52 4.39
N GLN A 252 20.27 -26.94 4.38
CA GLN A 252 20.48 -25.59 4.89
C GLN A 252 19.61 -24.59 4.15
N PRO A 253 18.92 -23.69 4.87
CA PRO A 253 18.07 -22.68 4.28
C PRO A 253 18.89 -21.60 3.59
N ILE A 254 18.57 -21.31 2.32
CA ILE A 254 19.16 -20.24 1.52
C ILE A 254 18.06 -19.38 0.90
N ALA A 255 18.30 -18.08 0.70
CA ALA A 255 17.38 -17.24 -0.06
C ALA A 255 17.32 -17.74 -1.53
N PRO A 256 16.12 -18.02 -2.08
CA PRO A 256 15.99 -18.53 -3.44
C PRO A 256 16.54 -17.56 -4.46
N LEU A 257 17.11 -18.07 -5.54
CA LEU A 257 17.62 -17.29 -6.68
C LEU A 257 18.72 -16.26 -6.31
N ILE A 258 19.48 -16.49 -5.22
CA ILE A 258 20.49 -15.53 -4.76
C ILE A 258 21.73 -15.55 -5.65
N PHE A 259 22.11 -16.72 -6.19
CA PHE A 259 23.29 -16.90 -7.00
C PHE A 259 23.06 -16.70 -8.49
N ILE A 260 21.80 -16.80 -8.96
CA ILE A 260 21.50 -16.79 -10.39
C ILE A 260 21.98 -15.52 -11.10
N SER A 261 21.86 -14.36 -10.43
CA SER A 261 22.29 -13.10 -11.02
C SER A 261 23.81 -12.99 -11.19
N LEU A 262 24.60 -13.69 -10.37
CA LEU A 262 26.05 -13.80 -10.54
C LEU A 262 26.38 -14.61 -11.79
N ILE A 263 25.68 -15.74 -11.95
CA ILE A 263 25.83 -16.64 -13.08
C ILE A 263 25.37 -15.97 -14.36
N GLU A 264 24.21 -15.31 -14.37
CA GLU A 264 23.72 -14.50 -15.50
C GLU A 264 24.75 -13.45 -15.93
N ASN A 265 25.38 -12.78 -14.95
CA ASN A 265 26.41 -11.77 -15.23
C ASN A 265 27.64 -12.38 -15.91
N ALA A 266 28.09 -13.56 -15.48
CA ALA A 266 29.19 -14.28 -16.10
C ALA A 266 28.88 -14.69 -17.55
N PHE A 267 27.69 -15.25 -17.82
CA PHE A 267 27.26 -15.57 -19.17
C PHE A 267 27.09 -14.35 -20.08
N LYS A 268 26.63 -13.24 -19.53
CA LYS A 268 26.40 -12.00 -20.29
C LYS A 268 27.68 -11.26 -20.66
N HIS A 269 28.69 -11.30 -19.78
CA HIS A 269 29.91 -10.50 -19.93
C HIS A 269 31.17 -11.32 -20.16
N GLY A 270 31.12 -12.63 -19.88
CA GLY A 270 32.24 -13.56 -20.04
C GLY A 270 32.29 -14.25 -21.41
N ILE A 271 31.34 -13.99 -22.31
CA ILE A 271 31.28 -14.69 -23.63
C ILE A 271 31.41 -13.66 -24.75
N SER A 272 32.29 -13.98 -25.69
CA SER A 272 32.40 -13.30 -26.99
C SER A 272 31.79 -14.15 -28.09
N PRO A 273 31.12 -13.55 -29.10
CA PRO A 273 30.63 -14.28 -30.26
C PRO A 273 31.71 -14.88 -31.12
N THR A 274 32.94 -14.31 -31.09
CA THR A 274 34.01 -14.64 -32.03
C THR A 274 35.31 -15.07 -31.36
N GLN A 275 35.50 -14.82 -30.07
CA GLN A 275 36.76 -15.14 -29.39
C GLN A 275 36.60 -16.31 -28.43
N PRO A 276 37.66 -17.14 -28.22
CA PRO A 276 37.65 -18.15 -27.18
C PRO A 276 37.27 -17.54 -25.81
N SER A 277 36.34 -18.21 -25.14
CA SER A 277 35.80 -17.72 -23.87
C SER A 277 35.68 -18.88 -22.87
N PHE A 278 35.78 -18.57 -21.58
CA PHE A 278 35.52 -19.56 -20.55
C PHE A 278 34.73 -18.98 -19.39
N ILE A 279 34.03 -19.85 -18.68
CA ILE A 279 33.33 -19.58 -17.42
C ILE A 279 33.58 -20.77 -16.51
N ASP A 280 34.18 -20.53 -15.37
CA ASP A 280 34.41 -21.52 -14.31
C ASP A 280 33.51 -21.16 -13.12
N ILE A 281 32.68 -22.10 -12.69
CA ILE A 281 31.71 -21.91 -11.60
C ILE A 281 31.97 -23.01 -10.57
N HIS A 282 32.25 -22.59 -9.33
CA HIS A 282 32.50 -23.52 -8.23
C HIS A 282 31.64 -23.16 -7.02
N PHE A 283 30.90 -24.15 -6.49
CA PHE A 283 30.15 -24.08 -5.25
C PHE A 283 30.65 -25.10 -4.26
N TRP A 284 30.88 -24.71 -3.04
CA TRP A 284 31.23 -25.63 -1.96
C TRP A 284 30.69 -25.18 -0.62
N LEU A 285 30.68 -26.10 0.35
CA LEU A 285 30.25 -25.86 1.72
C LEU A 285 31.47 -25.87 2.62
N ASN A 286 31.66 -24.81 3.40
CA ASN A 286 32.80 -24.70 4.31
C ASN A 286 32.31 -24.16 5.67
N LYS A 287 32.39 -24.97 6.72
CA LYS A 287 32.05 -24.57 8.09
C LYS A 287 30.68 -23.88 8.26
N GLY A 288 29.67 -24.34 7.52
CA GLY A 288 28.34 -23.74 7.57
C GLY A 288 28.15 -22.52 6.67
N CYS A 289 29.16 -22.13 5.90
CA CYS A 289 29.08 -21.10 4.90
C CYS A 289 28.95 -21.75 3.50
N VAL A 290 28.07 -21.20 2.66
CA VAL A 290 28.02 -21.53 1.23
C VAL A 290 28.95 -20.56 0.51
N GLU A 291 29.90 -21.09 -0.21
CA GLU A 291 30.84 -20.32 -1.01
C GLU A 291 30.56 -20.57 -2.49
N CYS A 292 30.49 -19.48 -3.25
CA CYS A 292 30.34 -19.47 -4.70
C CYS A 292 31.47 -18.66 -5.30
N GLU A 293 32.26 -19.27 -6.17
CA GLU A 293 33.33 -18.62 -6.93
C GLU A 293 33.05 -18.75 -8.42
N ILE A 294 33.10 -17.63 -9.12
CA ILE A 294 32.89 -17.55 -10.56
C ILE A 294 34.05 -16.78 -11.16
N THR A 295 34.73 -17.40 -12.12
CA THR A 295 35.76 -16.75 -12.91
C THR A 295 35.39 -16.87 -14.39
N ASN A 296 35.40 -15.77 -15.09
CA ASN A 296 35.10 -15.75 -16.52
C ASN A 296 36.04 -14.83 -17.30
N THR A 297 36.15 -15.09 -18.59
CA THR A 297 36.83 -14.18 -19.53
C THR A 297 36.20 -12.79 -19.42
N ASN A 298 37.00 -11.73 -19.45
CA ASN A 298 36.50 -10.37 -19.32
C ASN A 298 36.57 -9.65 -20.68
N PHE A 299 35.41 -9.33 -21.23
CA PHE A 299 35.30 -8.51 -22.45
C PHE A 299 34.73 -7.13 -22.07
N PRO A 300 35.59 -6.15 -21.73
CA PRO A 300 35.11 -4.84 -21.33
C PRO A 300 34.40 -4.17 -22.52
N LYS A 301 33.17 -3.73 -22.28
CA LYS A 301 32.38 -2.99 -23.27
C LYS A 301 33.06 -1.68 -23.65
N SER A 302 32.99 -1.28 -24.93
CA SER A 302 33.43 0.03 -25.38
C SER A 302 32.61 1.14 -24.66
N ARG A 303 33.23 2.29 -24.40
CA ARG A 303 32.65 3.47 -23.69
C ARG A 303 31.31 3.97 -24.22
N GLY A 304 30.86 3.49 -25.38
CA GLY A 304 29.58 3.88 -26.00
C GLY A 304 28.38 3.01 -25.66
N ASP A 305 28.59 1.82 -25.10
CA ASP A 305 27.47 0.87 -24.83
C ASP A 305 26.92 1.05 -23.43
N LYS A 306 25.96 2.00 -23.30
CA LYS A 306 25.25 2.30 -22.04
C LYS A 306 24.19 1.25 -21.64
N SER A 307 24.05 0.14 -22.38
CA SER A 307 23.04 -0.87 -22.09
C SER A 307 23.41 -1.70 -20.84
N GLY A 308 22.99 -1.25 -19.64
CA GLY A 308 22.84 -2.09 -18.46
C GLY A 308 24.07 -2.34 -17.61
N SER A 309 25.11 -1.48 -17.64
CA SER A 309 26.26 -1.59 -16.73
C SER A 309 25.93 -1.05 -15.34
N GLY A 310 25.96 -1.93 -14.34
CA GLY A 310 25.82 -1.55 -12.91
C GLY A 310 24.53 -2.01 -12.25
N ILE A 311 23.37 -1.91 -12.90
CA ILE A 311 22.06 -2.20 -12.31
C ILE A 311 21.97 -3.63 -11.76
N GLY A 312 22.52 -4.62 -12.46
CA GLY A 312 22.49 -6.03 -12.03
C GLY A 312 23.30 -6.27 -10.74
N LEU A 313 24.51 -5.69 -10.67
CA LEU A 313 25.36 -5.84 -9.47
C LEU A 313 24.83 -5.07 -8.26
N GLU A 314 24.22 -3.91 -8.45
CA GLU A 314 23.55 -3.16 -7.39
C GLU A 314 22.34 -3.91 -6.85
N GLN A 315 21.55 -4.56 -7.71
CA GLN A 315 20.42 -5.37 -7.30
C GLN A 315 20.86 -6.59 -6.49
N ILE A 316 21.95 -7.27 -6.89
CA ILE A 316 22.53 -8.37 -6.11
C ILE A 316 22.95 -7.87 -4.73
N GLN A 317 23.67 -6.76 -4.67
CA GLN A 317 24.13 -6.19 -3.40
C GLN A 317 22.96 -5.84 -2.48
N ARG A 318 21.95 -5.18 -3.00
CA ARG A 318 20.74 -4.85 -2.24
C ARG A 318 20.02 -6.10 -1.73
N ARG A 319 19.99 -7.18 -2.52
CA ARG A 319 19.37 -8.44 -2.14
C ARG A 319 20.18 -9.15 -1.05
N LEU A 320 21.51 -9.11 -1.11
CA LEU A 320 22.41 -9.63 -0.07
C LEU A 320 22.23 -8.84 1.24
N GLU A 321 22.16 -7.51 1.18
CA GLU A 321 21.89 -6.67 2.35
C GLU A 321 20.54 -6.99 3.00
N LEU A 322 19.49 -7.19 2.21
CA LEU A 322 18.16 -7.49 2.74
C LEU A 322 18.07 -8.87 3.41
N ASN A 323 18.77 -9.88 2.87
CA ASN A 323 18.64 -11.26 3.35
C ASN A 323 19.76 -11.69 4.29
N TYR A 324 20.95 -11.06 4.20
CA TYR A 324 22.17 -11.52 4.88
C TYR A 324 22.99 -10.37 5.46
N ALA A 325 22.37 -9.27 5.92
CA ALA A 325 23.08 -8.12 6.48
C ALA A 325 24.09 -8.55 7.57
N GLY A 326 25.38 -8.26 7.33
CA GLY A 326 26.47 -8.64 8.24
C GLY A 326 26.88 -10.12 8.23
N HIS A 327 26.24 -10.97 7.38
CA HIS A 327 26.48 -12.42 7.28
C HIS A 327 26.89 -12.86 5.87
N TYR A 328 27.44 -11.95 5.05
CA TYR A 328 28.01 -12.29 3.76
C TYR A 328 29.29 -11.50 3.50
N LEU A 329 30.14 -12.07 2.65
CA LEU A 329 31.30 -11.41 2.07
C LEU A 329 31.25 -11.57 0.56
N TRP A 330 31.30 -10.45 -0.16
CA TRP A 330 31.31 -10.48 -1.62
C TRP A 330 32.50 -9.69 -2.17
N GLN A 331 33.42 -10.40 -2.80
CA GLN A 331 34.59 -9.84 -3.49
C GLN A 331 34.40 -9.99 -4.99
N LYS A 332 34.64 -8.95 -5.77
CA LYS A 332 34.46 -8.95 -7.22
C LYS A 332 35.39 -7.93 -7.89
N GLY A 333 35.80 -8.26 -9.09
CA GLY A 333 36.61 -7.34 -9.89
C GLY A 333 37.34 -8.03 -11.04
N PRO A 334 37.91 -7.23 -11.96
CA PRO A 334 38.81 -7.77 -12.98
C PRO A 334 40.14 -8.18 -12.37
N SER A 335 40.78 -9.17 -12.99
CA SER A 335 42.19 -9.53 -12.72
C SER A 335 43.10 -8.36 -13.00
N PRO A 336 44.35 -8.35 -12.45
CA PRO A 336 45.31 -7.26 -12.67
C PRO A 336 45.66 -7.04 -14.15
N ASP A 337 45.63 -8.07 -14.97
CA ASP A 337 45.87 -8.04 -16.43
C ASP A 337 44.59 -7.68 -17.23
N GLY A 338 43.43 -7.57 -16.58
CA GLY A 338 42.16 -7.23 -17.19
C GLY A 338 41.53 -8.31 -18.06
N THR A 339 42.15 -9.50 -18.16
CA THR A 339 41.68 -10.59 -19.05
C THR A 339 40.54 -11.41 -18.50
N THR A 340 40.46 -11.49 -17.18
CA THR A 340 39.42 -12.23 -16.48
C THR A 340 38.66 -11.37 -15.49
N TYR A 341 37.45 -11.80 -15.15
CA TYR A 341 36.63 -11.22 -14.09
C TYR A 341 36.37 -12.30 -13.05
N HIS A 342 36.58 -11.94 -11.79
CA HIS A 342 36.42 -12.83 -10.65
C HIS A 342 35.32 -12.34 -9.72
N SER A 343 34.48 -13.23 -9.21
CA SER A 343 33.44 -12.96 -8.23
C SER A 343 33.37 -14.09 -7.22
N ARG A 344 33.66 -13.80 -5.96
CA ARG A 344 33.56 -14.75 -4.84
C ARG A 344 32.57 -14.24 -3.82
N LEU A 345 31.50 -15.02 -3.61
CA LEU A 345 30.46 -14.75 -2.65
C LEU A 345 30.46 -15.84 -1.57
N ILE A 346 30.55 -15.42 -0.33
CA ILE A 346 30.48 -16.28 0.87
C ILE A 346 29.22 -15.87 1.63
N ILE A 347 28.33 -16.82 1.91
CA ILE A 347 27.10 -16.59 2.69
C ILE A 347 27.09 -17.51 3.89
N GLU A 348 26.97 -16.95 5.08
CA GLU A 348 26.73 -17.72 6.31
C GLU A 348 25.28 -18.21 6.30
N THR A 349 25.08 -19.55 6.24
CA THR A 349 23.74 -20.12 6.30
C THR A 349 23.18 -19.99 7.71
N LEU A 350 22.00 -19.40 7.83
CA LEU A 350 21.33 -19.19 9.11
C LEU A 350 21.10 -20.56 9.80
N SER A 351 21.74 -20.80 10.93
CA SER A 351 21.41 -21.93 11.81
C SER A 351 20.00 -21.75 12.38
N ASP A 352 19.29 -22.84 12.64
CA ASP A 352 17.89 -22.88 13.13
C ASP A 352 17.59 -21.99 14.36
N SER A 353 18.61 -21.58 15.12
CA SER A 353 18.47 -20.71 16.29
C SER A 353 18.03 -19.24 15.96
N LYS A 354 18.17 -18.77 14.72
CA LYS A 354 17.78 -17.41 14.30
C LYS A 354 16.44 -17.32 13.52
N LYS A 355 15.81 -18.45 13.21
CA LYS A 355 14.47 -18.47 12.60
C LYS A 355 13.38 -17.81 13.48
N ALA A 356 13.54 -17.86 14.80
CA ALA A 356 12.57 -17.34 15.76
C ALA A 356 12.46 -15.80 15.79
N THR A 357 13.48 -15.08 15.33
CA THR A 357 13.52 -13.61 15.43
C THR A 357 12.94 -12.90 14.20
N LEU A 358 12.90 -13.55 13.03
CA LEU A 358 12.40 -12.98 11.78
C LEU A 358 10.90 -13.21 11.55
N THR A 359 10.26 -14.10 12.31
CA THR A 359 8.79 -14.35 12.25
C THR A 359 7.99 -13.57 13.30
N SER A 360 8.66 -12.77 14.14
CA SER A 360 8.04 -12.00 15.25
C SER A 360 8.15 -10.48 15.11
N SER A 361 8.47 -9.96 13.92
CA SER A 361 8.43 -8.50 13.65
C SER A 361 7.49 -8.12 12.52
#